data_ce11570b4e993e34b95147a88ef3804f
#
_entry.id   ce11570b4e993e34b95147a88ef3804f
#
_cell.length_a   1.000
_cell.length_b   1.000
_cell.length_c   1.000
_cell.angle_alpha   90.00
_cell.angle_beta   90.00
_cell.angle_gamma   90.00
#
_symmetry.space_group_name_H-M   'P 1'
#
loop_
_entity.id
_entity.type
_entity.pdbx_description
1 polymer ?
#
loop_
_entity_poly.entity_id
_entity_poly.type
_entity_poly.pdbx_seq_one_letter_code
_entity_poly.pdbx_strand_id
1 'polypeptide(L)'
;GDYFDKDVKGYTYNLKKGNEILDKAGFKKKGKYRVQPNGKPLTIRLAAMSGNANQEPIIQNYIQQWKKEGLNVKLTGGRLIEFNSFYDKVQNDDPSVDMFMGAWSLSSEPSPNDLYSKTAPMNYSRFVTKKNTQLLDEMDSQKAFNHQYRIDKFHEWQKYMDDEAYVLPVSNSYTITAVNKKLTGYSLKPSASMGNGFPNWYNVAYAK
;
A
#
# COMPACT_ATOMS: atom_id res chain seq x y z
N GLY A 1 -6.73 15.08 4.70
CA GLY A 1 -7.95 15.71 4.21
C GLY A 1 -9.18 15.01 4.76
N ASP A 2 -10.36 15.46 4.39
CA ASP A 2 -11.64 15.03 4.98
C ASP A 2 -11.99 13.57 4.70
N TYR A 3 -11.45 13.02 3.61
CA TYR A 3 -11.65 11.61 3.26
C TYR A 3 -10.85 10.61 4.10
N PHE A 4 -9.93 11.09 4.94
CA PHE A 4 -9.16 10.21 5.83
C PHE A 4 -9.92 9.92 7.11
N ASP A 5 -10.22 8.65 7.37
CA ASP A 5 -10.86 8.21 8.61
C ASP A 5 -9.82 8.07 9.73
N LYS A 6 -9.93 8.96 10.73
CA LYS A 6 -9.04 8.97 11.91
C LYS A 6 -9.32 7.82 12.89
N ASP A 7 -10.46 7.17 12.76
CA ASP A 7 -10.89 6.12 13.66
C ASP A 7 -10.37 4.75 13.23
N VAL A 8 -9.98 4.60 11.97
CA VAL A 8 -9.26 3.42 11.47
C VAL A 8 -7.81 3.49 11.93
N LYS A 9 -7.45 2.66 12.91
CA LYS A 9 -6.13 2.68 13.57
C LYS A 9 -5.18 1.58 13.11
N GLY A 10 -5.67 0.68 12.25
CA GLY A 10 -4.92 -0.49 11.82
C GLY A 10 -4.61 -1.46 12.97
N TYR A 11 -3.68 -2.36 12.71
CA TYR A 11 -3.28 -3.40 13.66
C TYR A 11 -2.04 -2.98 14.44
N THR A 12 -2.06 -3.22 15.75
CA THR A 12 -0.87 -3.08 16.59
C THR A 12 -0.05 -4.36 16.57
N TYR A 13 1.28 -4.23 16.71
CA TYR A 13 2.16 -5.38 16.82
C TYR A 13 1.81 -6.24 18.05
N ASN A 14 1.38 -7.48 17.81
CA ASN A 14 0.99 -8.42 18.85
C ASN A 14 1.23 -9.87 18.40
N LEU A 15 2.40 -10.40 18.74
CA LEU A 15 2.80 -11.77 18.43
C LEU A 15 1.81 -12.83 18.94
N LYS A 16 1.29 -12.65 20.15
CA LYS A 16 0.34 -13.60 20.73
C LYS A 16 -0.94 -13.67 19.90
N LYS A 17 -1.52 -12.50 19.61
CA LYS A 17 -2.77 -12.43 18.80
C LYS A 17 -2.53 -12.93 17.37
N GLY A 18 -1.39 -12.61 16.75
CA GLY A 18 -1.04 -13.13 15.42
C GLY A 18 -0.96 -14.64 15.39
N ASN A 19 -0.29 -15.25 16.37
CA ASN A 19 -0.24 -16.71 16.50
C ASN A 19 -1.63 -17.32 16.72
N GLU A 20 -2.47 -16.74 17.57
CA GLU A 20 -3.84 -17.21 17.82
C GLU A 20 -4.70 -17.20 16.54
N ILE A 21 -4.60 -16.13 15.75
CA ILE A 21 -5.31 -16.01 14.45
C ILE A 21 -4.86 -17.09 13.48
N LEU A 22 -3.56 -17.27 13.32
CA LEU A 22 -2.99 -18.29 12.43
C LEU A 22 -3.38 -19.71 12.87
N ASP A 23 -3.34 -19.96 14.18
CA ASP A 23 -3.74 -21.26 14.75
C ASP A 23 -5.22 -21.55 14.53
N LYS A 24 -6.09 -20.53 14.73
CA LYS A 24 -7.53 -20.63 14.50
C LYS A 24 -7.85 -20.87 13.02
N ALA A 25 -7.09 -20.25 12.12
CA ALA A 25 -7.21 -20.45 10.68
C ALA A 25 -6.61 -21.78 10.18
N GLY A 26 -6.06 -22.60 11.08
CA GLY A 26 -5.53 -23.92 10.74
C GLY A 26 -4.06 -23.97 10.31
N PHE A 27 -3.36 -22.83 10.32
CA PHE A 27 -1.93 -22.76 10.00
C PHE A 27 -1.08 -23.16 11.21
N LYS A 28 -1.04 -24.43 11.54
CA LYS A 28 -0.36 -24.95 12.74
C LYS A 28 1.17 -24.91 12.61
N LYS A 29 1.88 -24.68 13.71
CA LYS A 29 3.34 -24.82 13.76
C LYS A 29 3.76 -26.28 13.70
N LYS A 30 4.70 -26.60 12.78
CA LYS A 30 5.38 -27.91 12.70
C LYS A 30 6.88 -27.66 12.67
N GLY A 31 7.50 -27.79 13.82
CA GLY A 31 8.90 -27.39 14.01
C GLY A 31 9.05 -25.85 13.94
N LYS A 32 9.97 -25.39 13.12
CA LYS A 32 10.30 -23.96 12.99
C LYS A 32 9.25 -23.13 12.27
N TYR A 33 8.50 -23.74 11.36
CA TYR A 33 7.56 -23.05 10.50
C TYR A 33 6.15 -23.60 10.60
N ARG A 34 5.19 -22.80 10.15
CA ARG A 34 3.80 -23.19 9.99
C ARG A 34 3.59 -24.02 8.73
N VAL A 35 2.55 -24.83 8.75
CA VAL A 35 2.05 -25.57 7.61
C VAL A 35 0.69 -25.02 7.20
N GLN A 36 0.30 -25.26 5.96
CA GLN A 36 -1.06 -24.98 5.47
C GLN A 36 -2.09 -25.88 6.19
N PRO A 37 -3.38 -25.52 6.19
CA PRO A 37 -4.43 -26.36 6.81
C PRO A 37 -4.48 -27.80 6.28
N ASN A 38 -4.02 -28.03 5.04
CA ASN A 38 -3.90 -29.35 4.44
C ASN A 38 -2.61 -30.11 4.82
N GLY A 39 -1.79 -29.56 5.72
CA GLY A 39 -0.54 -30.14 6.20
C GLY A 39 0.69 -29.93 5.28
N LYS A 40 0.52 -29.31 4.12
CA LYS A 40 1.66 -29.00 3.23
C LYS A 40 2.52 -27.84 3.82
N PRO A 41 3.83 -27.80 3.50
CA PRO A 41 4.67 -26.67 3.89
C PRO A 41 4.07 -25.33 3.44
N LEU A 42 4.11 -24.32 4.32
CA LEU A 42 3.76 -22.95 3.99
C LEU A 42 5.03 -22.17 3.66
N THR A 43 5.15 -21.70 2.43
CA THR A 43 6.18 -20.74 2.02
C THR A 43 5.50 -19.59 1.31
N ILE A 44 5.83 -18.35 1.69
CA ILE A 44 5.33 -17.11 1.11
C ILE A 44 6.47 -16.46 0.33
N ARG A 45 6.27 -16.23 -0.96
CA ARG A 45 7.27 -15.63 -1.84
C ARG A 45 6.97 -14.14 -2.00
N LEU A 46 7.87 -13.32 -1.45
CA LEU A 46 7.76 -11.87 -1.45
C LEU A 46 8.57 -11.28 -2.61
N ALA A 47 7.89 -10.59 -3.52
CA ALA A 47 8.56 -9.74 -4.50
C ALA A 47 8.78 -8.34 -3.93
N ALA A 48 10.01 -7.84 -4.02
CA ALA A 48 10.38 -6.49 -3.61
C ALA A 48 11.45 -5.93 -4.55
N MET A 49 11.41 -4.61 -4.77
CA MET A 49 12.30 -3.93 -5.72
C MET A 49 13.70 -3.71 -5.14
N SER A 50 14.70 -3.77 -6.01
CA SER A 50 16.05 -3.25 -5.78
C SER A 50 16.13 -1.75 -6.14
N GLY A 51 17.29 -1.13 -5.92
CA GLY A 51 17.57 0.26 -6.31
C GLY A 51 17.53 1.27 -5.17
N ASN A 52 17.06 0.87 -3.98
CA ASN A 52 17.14 1.69 -2.77
C ASN A 52 18.03 0.98 -1.74
N ALA A 53 19.12 1.61 -1.31
CA ALA A 53 20.07 1.02 -0.37
C ALA A 53 19.44 0.60 0.98
N ASN A 54 18.36 1.26 1.39
CA ASN A 54 17.66 0.94 2.63
C ASN A 54 16.62 -0.17 2.47
N GLN A 55 16.31 -0.58 1.26
CA GLN A 55 15.23 -1.55 0.99
C GLN A 55 15.56 -2.94 1.54
N GLU A 56 16.74 -3.43 1.29
CA GLU A 56 17.14 -4.78 1.71
C GLU A 56 17.15 -4.97 3.23
N PRO A 57 17.74 -4.07 4.04
CA PRO A 57 17.67 -4.15 5.50
C PRO A 57 16.23 -4.14 6.03
N ILE A 58 15.35 -3.33 5.45
CA ILE A 58 13.93 -3.26 5.84
C ILE A 58 13.23 -4.59 5.57
N ILE A 59 13.39 -5.14 4.38
CA ILE A 59 12.80 -6.42 3.98
C ILE A 59 13.33 -7.56 4.86
N GLN A 60 14.63 -7.60 5.13
CA GLN A 60 15.21 -8.61 6.01
C GLN A 60 14.66 -8.51 7.44
N ASN A 61 14.43 -7.31 7.94
CA ASN A 61 13.77 -7.12 9.23
C ASN A 61 12.34 -7.69 9.22
N TYR A 62 11.53 -7.41 8.20
CA TYR A 62 10.19 -7.98 8.08
C TYR A 62 10.22 -9.52 8.03
N ILE A 63 11.10 -10.09 7.22
CA ILE A 63 11.26 -11.56 7.12
C ILE A 63 11.60 -12.16 8.51
N GLN A 64 12.47 -11.50 9.28
CA GLN A 64 12.82 -11.95 10.63
C GLN A 64 11.65 -11.83 11.61
N GLN A 65 10.83 -10.78 11.51
CA GLN A 65 9.64 -10.63 12.35
C GLN A 65 8.61 -11.72 12.03
N TRP A 66 8.29 -11.93 10.75
CA TRP A 66 7.37 -13.01 10.32
C TRP A 66 7.86 -14.40 10.71
N LYS A 67 9.15 -14.62 10.73
CA LYS A 67 9.74 -15.89 11.21
C LYS A 67 9.44 -16.16 12.68
N LYS A 68 9.31 -15.13 13.53
CA LYS A 68 8.88 -15.29 14.94
C LYS A 68 7.46 -15.87 15.03
N GLU A 69 6.60 -15.54 14.07
CA GLU A 69 5.26 -16.10 13.91
C GLU A 69 5.28 -17.52 13.30
N GLY A 70 6.43 -18.00 12.87
CA GLY A 70 6.58 -19.26 12.15
C GLY A 70 6.24 -19.17 10.66
N LEU A 71 6.19 -17.96 10.08
CA LEU A 71 5.98 -17.80 8.65
C LEU A 71 7.31 -17.92 7.91
N ASN A 72 7.36 -18.78 6.91
CA ASN A 72 8.51 -18.97 6.03
C ASN A 72 8.40 -18.04 4.82
N VAL A 73 8.73 -16.76 5.03
CA VAL A 73 8.75 -15.76 3.95
C VAL A 73 10.14 -15.74 3.30
N LYS A 74 10.17 -15.77 1.98
CA LYS A 74 11.39 -15.71 1.17
C LYS A 74 11.24 -14.71 0.05
N LEU A 75 12.33 -14.08 -0.36
CA LEU A 75 12.31 -13.26 -1.58
C LEU A 75 12.04 -14.14 -2.81
N THR A 76 11.18 -13.64 -3.70
CA THR A 76 10.99 -14.23 -5.03
C THR A 76 12.32 -14.27 -5.78
N GLY A 77 12.72 -15.46 -6.24
CA GLY A 77 14.03 -15.65 -6.88
C GLY A 77 15.22 -15.47 -5.94
N GLY A 78 15.01 -15.40 -4.62
CA GLY A 78 16.07 -15.29 -3.60
C GLY A 78 16.74 -13.92 -3.48
N ARG A 79 16.27 -12.91 -4.19
CA ARG A 79 16.88 -11.55 -4.23
C ARG A 79 15.83 -10.46 -4.48
N LEU A 80 16.23 -9.20 -4.26
CA LEU A 80 15.48 -8.04 -4.73
C LEU A 80 15.48 -8.01 -6.27
N ILE A 81 14.39 -7.50 -6.84
CA ILE A 81 14.09 -7.54 -8.27
C ILE A 81 14.29 -6.14 -8.86
N GLU A 82 14.89 -6.05 -10.02
CA GLU A 82 15.02 -4.81 -10.78
C GLU A 82 13.62 -4.26 -11.11
N PHE A 83 13.48 -2.93 -11.22
CA PHE A 83 12.23 -2.20 -11.34
C PHE A 83 11.30 -2.74 -12.44
N ASN A 84 11.78 -2.86 -13.67
CA ASN A 84 10.94 -3.31 -14.79
C ASN A 84 10.52 -4.77 -14.62
N SER A 85 11.46 -5.63 -14.22
CA SER A 85 11.19 -7.04 -13.95
C SER A 85 10.22 -7.26 -12.78
N PHE A 86 10.26 -6.38 -11.78
CA PHE A 86 9.30 -6.42 -10.68
C PHE A 86 7.89 -6.14 -11.17
N TYR A 87 7.70 -5.03 -11.91
CA TYR A 87 6.37 -4.69 -12.43
C TYR A 87 5.87 -5.68 -13.46
N ASP A 88 6.75 -6.21 -14.32
CA ASP A 88 6.38 -7.29 -15.22
C ASP A 88 5.77 -8.49 -14.47
N LYS A 89 6.41 -8.92 -13.38
CA LYS A 89 5.90 -10.02 -12.55
C LYS A 89 4.55 -9.72 -11.90
N VAL A 90 4.40 -8.56 -11.26
CA VAL A 90 3.17 -8.25 -10.50
C VAL A 90 2.00 -7.88 -11.42
N GLN A 91 2.27 -7.32 -12.60
CA GLN A 91 1.26 -7.01 -13.60
C GLN A 91 0.72 -8.27 -14.29
N ASN A 92 1.60 -9.22 -14.57
CA ASN A 92 1.26 -10.43 -15.32
C ASN A 92 0.89 -11.63 -14.44
N ASP A 93 0.66 -11.41 -13.15
CA ASP A 93 0.25 -12.47 -12.21
C ASP A 93 1.23 -13.64 -12.17
N ASP A 94 2.52 -13.33 -12.09
CA ASP A 94 3.58 -14.34 -12.08
C ASP A 94 3.37 -15.32 -10.91
N PRO A 95 3.23 -16.63 -11.19
CA PRO A 95 2.96 -17.62 -10.16
C PRO A 95 4.09 -17.79 -9.14
N SER A 96 5.24 -17.14 -9.33
CA SER A 96 6.32 -17.10 -8.34
C SER A 96 6.15 -16.03 -7.28
N VAL A 97 5.09 -15.23 -7.32
CA VAL A 97 4.80 -14.14 -6.38
C VAL A 97 3.54 -14.45 -5.59
N ASP A 98 3.65 -14.52 -4.27
CA ASP A 98 2.50 -14.66 -3.36
C ASP A 98 2.15 -13.33 -2.70
N MET A 99 3.16 -12.47 -2.51
CA MET A 99 3.04 -11.16 -1.89
C MET A 99 4.05 -10.21 -2.53
N PHE A 100 3.74 -8.94 -2.60
CA PHE A 100 4.70 -7.95 -3.09
C PHE A 100 4.71 -6.69 -2.22
N MET A 101 5.84 -6.00 -2.22
CA MET A 101 6.00 -4.68 -1.61
C MET A 101 6.22 -3.66 -2.71
N GLY A 102 5.20 -2.85 -2.94
CA GLY A 102 5.18 -1.81 -3.97
C GLY A 102 4.91 -0.42 -3.40
N ALA A 103 4.97 0.58 -4.27
CA ALA A 103 4.63 1.96 -3.95
C ALA A 103 3.85 2.59 -5.11
N TRP A 104 3.03 3.57 -4.78
CA TRP A 104 2.19 4.28 -5.74
C TRP A 104 2.44 5.77 -5.66
N SER A 105 2.52 6.43 -6.81
CA SER A 105 2.40 7.87 -6.91
C SER A 105 0.94 8.18 -7.22
N LEU A 106 0.21 8.64 -6.21
CA LEU A 106 -1.22 8.88 -6.32
C LEU A 106 -1.49 10.24 -6.97
N SER A 107 -2.61 10.35 -7.68
CA SER A 107 -3.14 11.60 -8.21
C SER A 107 -3.75 12.46 -7.10
N SER A 108 -4.21 13.67 -7.45
CA SER A 108 -4.99 14.53 -6.55
C SER A 108 -6.44 14.04 -6.36
N GLU A 109 -6.93 13.18 -7.25
CA GLU A 109 -8.23 12.52 -7.10
C GLU A 109 -8.12 11.44 -6.03
N PRO A 110 -8.91 11.51 -4.95
CA PRO A 110 -8.77 10.61 -3.81
C PRO A 110 -9.41 9.23 -4.05
N SER A 111 -10.18 9.04 -5.13
CA SER A 111 -10.86 7.77 -5.38
C SER A 111 -9.88 6.62 -5.54
N PRO A 112 -10.05 5.51 -4.81
CA PRO A 112 -9.20 4.34 -4.93
C PRO A 112 -9.52 3.44 -6.13
N ASN A 113 -10.45 3.84 -7.00
CA ASN A 113 -10.89 3.06 -8.15
C ASN A 113 -9.76 2.62 -9.07
N ASP A 114 -8.77 3.48 -9.31
CA ASP A 114 -7.62 3.19 -10.19
C ASP A 114 -6.73 2.04 -9.69
N LEU A 115 -6.79 1.75 -8.39
CA LEU A 115 -5.98 0.70 -7.76
C LEU A 115 -6.78 -0.54 -7.36
N TYR A 116 -8.08 -0.38 -7.09
CA TYR A 116 -8.84 -1.44 -6.41
C TYR A 116 -10.14 -1.83 -7.09
N SER A 117 -10.54 -1.15 -8.18
CA SER A 117 -11.70 -1.62 -8.95
C SER A 117 -11.37 -2.91 -9.72
N LYS A 118 -12.41 -3.67 -10.05
CA LYS A 118 -12.30 -4.93 -10.77
C LYS A 118 -11.54 -4.80 -12.10
N THR A 119 -11.71 -3.67 -12.78
CA THR A 119 -11.15 -3.40 -14.10
C THR A 119 -9.93 -2.49 -14.06
N ALA A 120 -9.48 -2.08 -12.87
CA ALA A 120 -8.32 -1.21 -12.73
C ALA A 120 -7.05 -1.91 -13.21
N PRO A 121 -6.31 -1.33 -14.16
CA PRO A 121 -5.09 -1.95 -14.68
C PRO A 121 -3.99 -2.05 -13.61
N MET A 122 -4.09 -1.27 -12.53
CA MET A 122 -3.16 -1.27 -11.41
C MET A 122 -3.64 -2.07 -10.19
N ASN A 123 -4.75 -2.82 -10.32
CA ASN A 123 -5.17 -3.74 -9.26
C ASN A 123 -4.30 -5.01 -9.25
N TYR A 124 -3.02 -4.83 -8.94
CA TYR A 124 -2.05 -5.94 -8.93
C TYR A 124 -2.31 -6.95 -7.81
N SER A 125 -3.02 -6.56 -6.77
CA SER A 125 -3.47 -7.48 -5.71
C SER A 125 -4.58 -8.43 -6.17
N ARG A 126 -5.28 -8.08 -7.25
CA ARG A 126 -6.45 -8.81 -7.80
C ARG A 126 -7.55 -9.06 -6.78
N PHE A 127 -7.59 -8.18 -5.76
CA PHE A 127 -8.65 -8.22 -4.76
C PHE A 127 -9.95 -7.70 -5.37
N VAL A 128 -10.91 -8.58 -5.54
CA VAL A 128 -12.22 -8.26 -6.10
C VAL A 128 -13.28 -8.96 -5.28
N THR A 129 -14.06 -8.17 -4.53
CA THR A 129 -15.22 -8.65 -3.77
C THR A 129 -16.45 -7.83 -4.14
N LYS A 130 -17.62 -8.38 -3.89
CA LYS A 130 -18.89 -7.67 -4.08
C LYS A 130 -18.95 -6.41 -3.22
N LYS A 131 -18.50 -6.48 -1.96
CA LYS A 131 -18.51 -5.33 -1.04
C LYS A 131 -17.54 -4.24 -1.49
N ASN A 132 -16.32 -4.61 -1.91
CA ASN A 132 -15.36 -3.65 -2.44
C ASN A 132 -15.92 -2.91 -3.66
N THR A 133 -16.44 -3.67 -4.65
CA THR A 133 -17.04 -3.07 -5.85
C THR A 133 -18.18 -2.13 -5.51
N GLN A 134 -19.09 -2.53 -4.63
CA GLN A 134 -20.19 -1.68 -4.19
C GLN A 134 -19.71 -0.36 -3.60
N LEU A 135 -18.73 -0.39 -2.68
CA LEU A 135 -18.21 0.80 -2.01
C LEU A 135 -17.50 1.75 -3.00
N LEU A 136 -16.74 1.19 -3.93
CA LEU A 136 -16.08 1.96 -4.99
C LEU A 136 -17.11 2.64 -5.92
N ASP A 137 -18.15 1.92 -6.32
CA ASP A 137 -19.22 2.49 -7.15
C ASP A 137 -20.00 3.58 -6.40
N GLU A 138 -20.28 3.38 -5.12
CA GLU A 138 -21.02 4.34 -4.30
C GLU A 138 -20.25 5.64 -4.09
N MET A 139 -18.94 5.60 -3.86
CA MET A 139 -18.12 6.80 -3.60
C MET A 139 -17.91 7.68 -4.85
N ASP A 140 -18.15 7.14 -6.04
CA ASP A 140 -18.05 7.86 -7.32
C ASP A 140 -19.41 7.98 -8.06
N SER A 141 -20.51 7.63 -7.38
CA SER A 141 -21.88 7.77 -7.90
C SER A 141 -22.35 9.24 -7.94
N GLN A 142 -23.49 9.49 -8.59
CA GLN A 142 -24.13 10.81 -8.54
C GLN A 142 -24.41 11.29 -7.11
N LYS A 143 -24.69 10.38 -6.17
CA LYS A 143 -24.88 10.74 -4.76
C LYS A 143 -23.62 11.33 -4.13
N ALA A 144 -22.46 11.02 -4.67
CA ALA A 144 -21.17 11.52 -4.19
C ALA A 144 -20.92 13.01 -4.49
N PHE A 145 -21.78 13.67 -5.27
CA PHE A 145 -21.83 15.14 -5.32
C PHE A 145 -22.23 15.74 -3.96
N ASN A 146 -22.93 14.98 -3.10
CA ASN A 146 -23.04 15.32 -1.69
C ASN A 146 -21.72 14.99 -1.00
N HIS A 147 -20.98 16.02 -0.58
CA HIS A 147 -19.64 15.88 0.00
C HIS A 147 -19.61 14.97 1.23
N GLN A 148 -20.60 15.11 2.13
CA GLN A 148 -20.67 14.28 3.34
C GLN A 148 -20.93 12.81 2.98
N TYR A 149 -21.83 12.53 2.06
CA TYR A 149 -22.08 11.17 1.58
C TYR A 149 -20.78 10.54 1.02
N ARG A 150 -20.01 11.30 0.25
CA ARG A 150 -18.73 10.83 -0.30
C ARG A 150 -17.74 10.52 0.82
N ILE A 151 -17.59 11.40 1.81
CA ILE A 151 -16.75 11.16 2.99
C ILE A 151 -17.16 9.87 3.70
N ASP A 152 -18.45 9.69 3.98
CA ASP A 152 -18.95 8.51 4.68
C ASP A 152 -18.60 7.21 3.93
N LYS A 153 -18.67 7.23 2.58
CA LYS A 153 -18.31 6.07 1.76
C LYS A 153 -16.81 5.80 1.74
N PHE A 154 -15.96 6.83 1.76
CA PHE A 154 -14.53 6.67 1.93
C PHE A 154 -14.17 6.07 3.29
N HIS A 155 -14.82 6.51 4.35
CA HIS A 155 -14.62 5.98 5.71
C HIS A 155 -15.08 4.51 5.80
N GLU A 156 -16.26 4.19 5.24
CA GLU A 156 -16.75 2.80 5.19
C GLU A 156 -15.79 1.89 4.42
N TRP A 157 -15.25 2.37 3.29
CA TRP A 157 -14.28 1.64 2.50
C TRP A 157 -12.96 1.43 3.24
N GLN A 158 -12.40 2.47 3.89
CA GLN A 158 -11.16 2.36 4.66
C GLN A 158 -11.30 1.35 5.80
N LYS A 159 -12.43 1.36 6.50
CA LYS A 159 -12.72 0.38 7.55
C LYS A 159 -12.80 -1.04 7.00
N TYR A 160 -13.50 -1.23 5.88
CA TYR A 160 -13.58 -2.51 5.21
C TYR A 160 -12.20 -3.02 4.77
N MET A 161 -11.35 -2.14 4.22
CA MET A 161 -9.99 -2.49 3.80
C MET A 161 -9.08 -2.88 4.97
N ASP A 162 -9.24 -2.21 6.11
CA ASP A 162 -8.52 -2.55 7.34
C ASP A 162 -8.96 -3.91 7.88
N ASP A 163 -10.27 -4.17 7.91
CA ASP A 163 -10.83 -5.46 8.36
C ASP A 163 -10.38 -6.65 7.47
N GLU A 164 -10.35 -6.46 6.15
CA GLU A 164 -9.91 -7.50 5.20
C GLU A 164 -8.38 -7.69 5.20
N ALA A 165 -7.63 -6.67 5.56
CA ALA A 165 -6.17 -6.68 5.75
C ALA A 165 -5.36 -7.26 4.57
N TYR A 166 -5.87 -7.19 3.34
CA TYR A 166 -5.14 -7.72 2.17
C TYR A 166 -4.07 -6.75 1.63
N VAL A 167 -4.14 -5.49 2.03
CA VAL A 167 -3.11 -4.46 1.82
C VAL A 167 -2.69 -3.91 3.17
N LEU A 168 -1.38 -3.86 3.38
CA LEU A 168 -0.78 -3.28 4.59
C LEU A 168 -0.13 -1.94 4.23
N PRO A 169 -0.74 -0.80 4.56
CA PRO A 169 -0.12 0.50 4.41
C PRO A 169 1.11 0.62 5.30
N VAL A 170 2.28 0.92 4.71
CA VAL A 170 3.55 0.97 5.45
C VAL A 170 3.95 2.40 5.77
N SER A 171 3.98 3.28 4.78
CA SER A 171 4.44 4.66 4.93
C SER A 171 3.99 5.55 3.77
N ASN A 172 3.95 6.85 4.05
CA ASN A 172 3.87 7.88 3.02
C ASN A 172 5.22 8.60 2.95
N SER A 173 5.74 8.78 1.75
CA SER A 173 6.99 9.49 1.52
C SER A 173 6.78 11.01 1.52
N TYR A 174 7.72 11.75 2.10
CA TYR A 174 7.81 13.18 1.93
C TYR A 174 8.76 13.53 0.78
N THR A 175 8.36 14.48 -0.05
CA THR A 175 9.28 15.11 -0.99
C THR A 175 9.97 16.27 -0.28
N ILE A 176 11.29 16.21 -0.17
CA ILE A 176 12.11 17.30 0.39
C ILE A 176 12.71 18.07 -0.77
N THR A 177 12.38 19.35 -0.85
CA THR A 177 12.90 20.22 -1.91
C THR A 177 13.83 21.27 -1.29
N ALA A 178 15.09 21.25 -1.69
CA ALA A 178 16.04 22.32 -1.37
C ALA A 178 15.91 23.43 -2.41
N VAL A 179 15.73 24.66 -1.94
CA VAL A 179 15.56 25.83 -2.82
C VAL A 179 16.65 26.84 -2.52
N ASN A 180 17.18 27.46 -3.57
CA ASN A 180 18.13 28.55 -3.41
C ASN A 180 17.45 29.71 -2.68
N LYS A 181 18.10 30.23 -1.64
CA LYS A 181 17.57 31.35 -0.82
C LYS A 181 17.30 32.64 -1.58
N LYS A 182 17.89 32.80 -2.77
CA LYS A 182 17.66 33.93 -3.67
C LYS A 182 16.40 33.77 -4.52
N LEU A 183 15.74 32.60 -4.52
CA LEU A 183 14.46 32.44 -5.20
C LEU A 183 13.35 33.12 -4.41
N THR A 184 12.58 33.96 -5.08
CA THR A 184 11.36 34.57 -4.56
C THR A 184 10.15 33.94 -5.22
N GLY A 185 8.98 33.96 -4.53
CA GLY A 185 7.74 33.46 -5.06
C GLY A 185 7.63 31.91 -5.11
N TYR A 186 8.67 31.19 -4.72
CA TYR A 186 8.61 29.73 -4.64
C TYR A 186 7.73 29.29 -3.45
N SER A 187 6.64 28.59 -3.74
CA SER A 187 5.74 28.08 -2.71
C SER A 187 5.09 26.77 -3.18
N LEU A 188 5.03 25.80 -2.28
CA LEU A 188 4.28 24.55 -2.47
C LEU A 188 2.95 24.56 -1.70
N LYS A 189 2.57 25.67 -1.06
CA LYS A 189 1.27 25.80 -0.40
C LYS A 189 0.15 25.73 -1.44
N PRO A 190 -0.95 25.01 -1.18
CA PRO A 190 -2.04 24.84 -2.16
C PRO A 190 -2.60 26.15 -2.71
N SER A 191 -2.64 27.22 -1.90
CA SER A 191 -3.12 28.54 -2.29
C SER A 191 -2.16 29.33 -3.21
N ALA A 192 -0.92 28.91 -3.34
CA ALA A 192 0.13 29.62 -4.08
C ALA A 192 0.91 28.72 -5.05
N SER A 193 0.50 27.47 -5.20
CA SER A 193 1.10 26.49 -6.10
C SER A 193 0.09 26.03 -7.15
N MET A 194 0.58 25.31 -8.15
CA MET A 194 -0.27 24.70 -9.18
C MET A 194 -0.99 23.42 -8.67
N GLY A 195 -0.88 23.09 -7.39
CA GLY A 195 -1.20 21.76 -6.89
C GLY A 195 -0.12 20.74 -7.29
N ASN A 196 -0.36 19.47 -7.08
CA ASN A 196 0.55 18.36 -7.51
C ASN A 196 2.01 18.49 -7.04
N GLY A 197 2.28 19.29 -6.00
CA GLY A 197 3.63 19.52 -5.48
C GLY A 197 4.55 20.39 -6.33
N PHE A 198 3.99 21.14 -7.30
CA PHE A 198 4.74 22.09 -8.13
C PHE A 198 4.44 23.53 -7.74
N PRO A 199 5.45 24.43 -7.72
CA PRO A 199 5.21 25.84 -7.52
C PRO A 199 4.53 26.46 -8.76
N ASN A 200 3.87 27.60 -8.58
CA ASN A 200 3.43 28.40 -9.72
C ASN A 200 4.66 29.13 -10.30
N TRP A 201 5.20 28.59 -11.37
CA TRP A 201 6.45 29.06 -11.99
C TRP A 201 6.39 30.52 -12.47
N TYR A 202 5.21 31.03 -12.78
CA TYR A 202 5.05 32.47 -13.16
C TYR A 202 5.42 33.44 -12.02
N ASN A 203 5.38 32.95 -10.78
CA ASN A 203 5.69 33.77 -9.61
C ASN A 203 7.15 33.59 -9.14
N VAL A 204 7.89 32.65 -9.74
CA VAL A 204 9.26 32.35 -9.29
C VAL A 204 10.27 33.20 -10.01
N ALA A 205 11.10 33.92 -9.25
CA ALA A 205 12.17 34.76 -9.78
C ALA A 205 13.41 34.73 -8.86
N TYR A 206 14.55 35.15 -9.39
CA TYR A 206 15.70 35.44 -8.55
C TYR A 206 15.59 36.86 -7.97
N ALA A 207 15.83 36.99 -6.69
CA ALA A 207 16.03 38.30 -6.08
C ALA A 207 17.29 38.96 -6.70
N LYS A 208 17.16 40.23 -7.05
CA LYS A 208 18.28 41.04 -7.53
C LYS A 208 19.31 41.30 -6.43
#